data_e90cbf7a1395c6809053bac783c476de
#
_entry.id   e90cbf7a1395c6809053bac783c476de
#
_cell.length_a   1.000
_cell.length_b   1.000
_cell.length_c   1.000
_cell.angle_alpha   90.00
_cell.angle_beta   90.00
_cell.angle_gamma   90.00
#
_symmetry.space_group_name_H-M   'P 1'
#
loop_
_entity.id
_entity.type
_entity.pdbx_description
1 polymer ?
#
loop_
_entity_poly.entity_id
_entity_poly.type
_entity_poly.pdbx_seq_one_letter_code
_entity_poly.pdbx_strand_id
1 'polypeptide(L)'
;MAEMVGTPRMIKLLNKDVIEGIIKVNGPITKPEIARLTNLSLVTVNKTVDILVKENKVKLSSVQDSSVGRRAQYFEINEELHYIIGLHYDCNMYIGAVSNSIGDIIYRKEFPVRPDSYDQVMEDTYSALDVLCGFCTGHEIAAIGLGVPGVVKDGVVTSIPNIPSWEGVDVAHVLEE
;
A
#
# COMPACT_ATOMS: atom_id res chain seq x y z
N MET A 1 16.97 3.43 34.27
CA MET A 1 16.63 2.93 32.93
C MET A 1 15.68 1.77 33.10
N ALA A 2 14.38 1.93 32.82
CA ALA A 2 13.43 0.85 32.92
C ALA A 2 13.63 -0.06 31.69
N GLU A 3 14.01 -1.32 31.90
CA GLU A 3 13.98 -2.36 30.89
C GLU A 3 12.55 -2.48 30.38
N MET A 4 12.30 -2.09 29.14
CA MET A 4 11.05 -2.43 28.44
C MET A 4 11.09 -3.93 28.15
N VAL A 5 10.68 -4.74 29.10
CA VAL A 5 10.44 -6.17 28.90
C VAL A 5 9.24 -6.28 27.96
N GLY A 6 9.50 -6.61 26.69
CA GLY A 6 8.46 -6.74 25.68
C GLY A 6 7.45 -7.80 26.08
N THR A 7 6.18 -7.45 26.13
CA THR A 7 5.11 -8.40 26.39
C THR A 7 5.11 -9.51 25.34
N PRO A 8 4.66 -10.75 25.66
CA PRO A 8 4.57 -11.84 24.67
C PRO A 8 3.78 -11.44 23.40
N ARG A 9 2.83 -10.52 23.52
CA ARG A 9 2.07 -9.96 22.39
C ARG A 9 2.96 -9.08 21.51
N MET A 10 3.80 -8.23 22.12
CA MET A 10 4.73 -7.35 21.41
C MET A 10 5.80 -8.14 20.68
N ILE A 11 6.35 -9.18 21.31
CA ILE A 11 7.32 -10.09 20.68
C ILE A 11 6.72 -10.78 19.45
N LYS A 12 5.45 -11.22 19.53
CA LYS A 12 4.76 -11.82 18.39
C LYS A 12 4.57 -10.84 17.22
N LEU A 13 4.22 -9.58 17.50
CA LEU A 13 4.09 -8.55 16.49
C LEU A 13 5.44 -8.26 15.84
N LEU A 14 6.49 -8.04 16.61
CA LEU A 14 7.84 -7.82 16.08
C LEU A 14 8.33 -8.98 15.21
N ASN A 15 8.12 -10.23 15.64
CA ASN A 15 8.50 -11.40 14.85
C ASN A 15 7.71 -11.45 13.53
N LYS A 16 6.44 -11.04 13.54
CA LYS A 16 5.60 -10.99 12.33
C LYS A 16 6.14 -9.96 11.36
N ASP A 17 6.43 -8.74 11.82
CA ASP A 17 6.96 -7.67 10.99
C ASP A 17 8.34 -8.03 10.40
N VAL A 18 9.21 -8.65 11.21
CA VAL A 18 10.53 -9.11 10.75
C VAL A 18 10.39 -10.19 9.66
N ILE A 19 9.52 -11.19 9.87
CA ILE A 19 9.32 -12.28 8.89
C ILE A 19 8.68 -11.74 7.61
N GLU A 20 7.67 -10.88 7.71
CA GLU A 20 7.03 -10.23 6.56
C GLU A 20 8.06 -9.41 5.77
N GLY A 21 8.91 -8.62 6.44
CA GLY A 21 9.99 -7.87 5.83
C GLY A 21 11.02 -8.75 5.10
N ILE A 22 11.40 -9.89 5.69
CA ILE A 22 12.32 -10.85 5.05
C ILE A 22 11.69 -11.45 3.79
N ILE A 23 10.41 -11.84 3.83
CA ILE A 23 9.70 -12.36 2.66
C ILE A 23 9.60 -11.29 1.57
N LYS A 24 9.32 -10.04 1.94
CA LYS A 24 9.23 -8.91 1.00
C LYS A 24 10.54 -8.69 0.23
N VAL A 25 11.68 -8.81 0.90
CA VAL A 25 12.99 -8.53 0.29
C VAL A 25 13.58 -9.73 -0.43
N ASN A 26 13.32 -10.95 0.04
CA ASN A 26 14.00 -12.17 -0.43
C ASN A 26 13.07 -13.18 -1.08
N GLY A 27 11.76 -12.89 -1.16
CA GLY A 27 10.80 -13.81 -1.77
C GLY A 27 11.03 -14.00 -3.29
N PRO A 28 10.72 -15.19 -3.83
CA PRO A 28 10.19 -16.39 -3.15
C PRO A 28 11.22 -17.09 -2.25
N ILE A 29 10.84 -17.41 -0.99
CA ILE A 29 11.75 -17.92 0.03
C ILE A 29 11.11 -19.07 0.84
N THR A 30 11.92 -19.99 1.33
CA THR A 30 11.45 -21.14 2.14
C THR A 30 11.43 -20.81 3.64
N LYS A 31 10.58 -21.50 4.42
CA LYS A 31 10.54 -21.35 5.89
C LYS A 31 11.89 -21.63 6.57
N PRO A 32 12.71 -22.62 6.18
CA PRO A 32 14.05 -22.81 6.72
C PRO A 32 15.00 -21.63 6.45
N GLU A 33 14.94 -21.04 5.26
CA GLU A 33 15.75 -19.86 4.94
C GLU A 33 15.33 -18.64 5.74
N ILE A 34 14.02 -18.42 5.92
CA ILE A 34 13.51 -17.36 6.81
C ILE A 34 14.07 -17.56 8.24
N ALA A 35 14.02 -18.80 8.77
CA ALA A 35 14.55 -19.10 10.08
C ALA A 35 16.05 -18.77 10.20
N ARG A 36 16.83 -19.10 9.17
CA ARG A 36 18.27 -18.80 9.11
C ARG A 36 18.53 -17.29 9.07
N LEU A 37 17.79 -16.54 8.26
CA LEU A 37 17.98 -15.09 8.11
C LEU A 37 17.53 -14.29 9.34
N THR A 38 16.51 -14.76 10.04
CA THR A 38 15.94 -14.06 11.22
C THR A 38 16.55 -14.53 12.55
N ASN A 39 17.33 -15.61 12.58
CA ASN A 39 17.75 -16.29 13.82
C ASN A 39 16.56 -16.75 14.71
N LEU A 40 15.37 -16.89 14.15
CA LEU A 40 14.20 -17.39 14.87
C LEU A 40 14.12 -18.92 14.76
N SER A 41 13.50 -19.56 15.76
CA SER A 41 13.24 -20.99 15.68
C SER A 41 12.30 -21.31 14.51
N LEU A 42 12.51 -22.46 13.86
CA LEU A 42 11.63 -22.91 12.76
C LEU A 42 10.16 -23.06 13.21
N VAL A 43 9.93 -23.36 14.50
CA VAL A 43 8.58 -23.42 15.08
C VAL A 43 7.92 -22.04 15.08
N THR A 44 8.67 -21.00 15.45
CA THR A 44 8.19 -19.61 15.42
C THR A 44 7.88 -19.18 13.99
N VAL A 45 8.81 -19.45 13.05
CA VAL A 45 8.63 -19.12 11.63
C VAL A 45 7.40 -19.82 11.04
N ASN A 46 7.26 -21.13 11.28
CA ASN A 46 6.10 -21.89 10.81
C ASN A 46 4.79 -21.23 11.25
N LYS A 47 4.63 -21.00 12.58
CA LYS A 47 3.42 -20.38 13.13
C LYS A 47 3.15 -18.98 12.55
N THR A 48 4.20 -18.19 12.37
CA THR A 48 4.07 -16.81 11.89
C THR A 48 3.73 -16.77 10.40
N VAL A 49 4.41 -17.58 9.57
CA VAL A 49 4.09 -17.68 8.13
C VAL A 49 2.67 -18.20 7.93
N ASP A 50 2.23 -19.20 8.72
CA ASP A 50 0.85 -19.71 8.63
C ASP A 50 -0.19 -18.62 8.99
N ILE A 51 0.12 -17.71 9.92
CA ILE A 51 -0.71 -16.55 10.23
C ILE A 51 -0.74 -15.58 9.05
N LEU A 52 0.43 -15.23 8.48
CA LEU A 52 0.53 -14.33 7.33
C LEU A 52 -0.22 -14.86 6.10
N VAL A 53 -0.17 -16.18 5.86
CA VAL A 53 -0.94 -16.84 4.80
C VAL A 53 -2.45 -16.76 5.09
N LYS A 54 -2.88 -16.99 6.34
CA LYS A 54 -4.28 -16.87 6.73
C LYS A 54 -4.81 -15.44 6.61
N GLU A 55 -3.96 -14.45 6.82
CA GLU A 55 -4.28 -13.03 6.63
C GLU A 55 -4.17 -12.59 5.16
N ASN A 56 -3.89 -13.52 4.26
CA ASN A 56 -3.69 -13.26 2.83
C ASN A 56 -2.51 -12.31 2.50
N LYS A 57 -1.63 -12.02 3.45
CA LYS A 57 -0.44 -11.17 3.25
C LYS A 57 0.69 -11.88 2.50
N VAL A 58 0.76 -13.19 2.67
CA VAL A 58 1.76 -14.07 2.05
C VAL A 58 1.03 -15.19 1.32
N LYS A 59 1.51 -15.52 0.13
CA LYS A 59 1.00 -16.63 -0.69
C LYS A 59 2.09 -17.66 -0.97
N LEU A 60 1.69 -18.88 -1.33
CA LEU A 60 2.60 -19.86 -1.92
C LEU A 60 3.01 -19.38 -3.30
N SER A 61 4.31 -19.35 -3.55
CA SER A 61 4.84 -19.01 -4.85
C SER A 61 4.61 -20.13 -5.86
N SER A 62 4.44 -19.79 -7.13
CA SER A 62 4.41 -20.72 -8.24
C SER A 62 5.80 -21.32 -8.57
N VAL A 63 6.87 -20.79 -7.99
CA VAL A 63 8.22 -21.30 -8.15
C VAL A 63 8.30 -22.71 -7.58
N GLN A 64 8.71 -23.67 -8.42
CA GLN A 64 8.91 -25.06 -8.03
C GLN A 64 10.40 -25.39 -8.06
N ASP A 65 10.87 -26.03 -6.99
CA ASP A 65 12.20 -26.63 -6.98
C ASP A 65 12.19 -27.88 -7.90
N SER A 66 13.12 -27.93 -8.83
CA SER A 66 13.24 -29.03 -9.78
C SER A 66 14.03 -30.22 -9.23
N SER A 67 14.45 -30.21 -7.97
CA SER A 67 15.22 -31.26 -7.33
C SER A 67 14.38 -32.50 -7.03
N VAL A 68 14.99 -33.68 -7.21
CA VAL A 68 14.39 -35.00 -6.86
C VAL A 68 14.31 -35.09 -5.33
N GLY A 69 13.10 -34.97 -4.76
CA GLY A 69 12.88 -35.05 -3.32
C GLY A 69 11.54 -34.42 -2.89
N ARG A 70 11.36 -34.24 -1.57
CA ARG A 70 10.22 -33.51 -1.02
C ARG A 70 10.27 -32.06 -1.51
N ARG A 71 9.28 -31.66 -2.33
CA ARG A 71 9.20 -30.30 -2.90
C ARG A 71 9.22 -29.26 -1.79
N ALA A 72 10.17 -28.34 -1.84
CA ALA A 72 10.20 -27.19 -0.95
C ALA A 72 9.04 -26.25 -1.29
N GLN A 73 8.41 -25.70 -0.25
CA GLN A 73 7.38 -24.68 -0.42
C GLN A 73 8.03 -23.31 -0.32
N TYR A 74 7.85 -22.50 -1.35
CA TYR A 74 8.29 -21.11 -1.40
C TYR A 74 7.14 -20.18 -1.08
N PHE A 75 7.43 -19.12 -0.36
CA PHE A 75 6.49 -18.09 0.06
C PHE A 75 6.91 -16.74 -0.48
N GLU A 76 5.93 -15.95 -0.90
CA GLU A 76 6.12 -14.59 -1.41
C GLU A 76 5.01 -13.69 -0.88
N ILE A 77 5.24 -12.37 -0.91
CA ILE A 77 4.20 -11.40 -0.54
C ILE A 77 3.05 -11.48 -1.54
N ASN A 78 1.84 -11.34 -1.04
CA ASN A 78 0.66 -11.17 -1.89
C ASN A 78 0.57 -9.71 -2.34
N GLU A 79 1.09 -9.42 -3.51
CA GLU A 79 1.12 -8.06 -4.09
C GLU A 79 -0.28 -7.49 -4.34
N GLU A 80 -1.26 -8.37 -4.56
CA GLU A 80 -2.64 -8.02 -4.88
C GLU A 80 -3.55 -7.95 -3.65
N LEU A 81 -2.97 -7.93 -2.43
CA LEU A 81 -3.73 -7.89 -1.19
C LEU A 81 -4.66 -6.68 -1.15
N HIS A 82 -4.15 -5.52 -1.52
CA HIS A 82 -4.89 -4.27 -1.65
C HIS A 82 -4.15 -3.31 -2.59
N TYR A 83 -4.88 -2.30 -3.07
CA TYR A 83 -4.32 -1.24 -3.89
C TYR A 83 -4.38 0.09 -3.16
N ILE A 84 -3.51 1.01 -3.56
CA ILE A 84 -3.45 2.37 -3.05
C ILE A 84 -3.53 3.31 -4.25
N ILE A 85 -4.41 4.30 -4.18
CA ILE A 85 -4.58 5.31 -5.21
C ILE A 85 -3.88 6.59 -4.77
N GLY A 86 -3.05 7.16 -5.65
CA GLY A 86 -2.47 8.49 -5.51
C GLY A 86 -2.95 9.38 -6.64
N LEU A 87 -3.44 10.58 -6.30
CA LEU A 87 -3.75 11.62 -7.26
C LEU A 87 -2.98 12.88 -6.87
N HIS A 88 -2.17 13.42 -7.76
CA HIS A 88 -1.36 14.61 -7.53
C HIS A 88 -1.70 15.68 -8.54
N TYR A 89 -2.06 16.88 -8.05
CA TYR A 89 -2.27 18.04 -8.90
C TYR A 89 -0.95 18.73 -9.23
N ASP A 90 -0.66 18.91 -10.51
CA ASP A 90 0.51 19.62 -11.01
C ASP A 90 0.16 20.43 -12.26
N CYS A 91 0.28 21.75 -12.19
CA CYS A 91 0.20 22.68 -13.33
C CYS A 91 -0.96 22.40 -14.31
N ASN A 92 -2.21 22.41 -13.84
CA ASN A 92 -3.43 22.14 -14.62
C ASN A 92 -3.58 20.67 -15.10
N MET A 93 -2.96 19.76 -14.41
CA MET A 93 -3.01 18.34 -14.70
C MET A 93 -3.06 17.54 -13.39
N TYR A 94 -3.80 16.45 -13.37
CA TYR A 94 -3.61 15.42 -12.36
C TYR A 94 -2.69 14.32 -12.89
N ILE A 95 -1.77 13.90 -12.06
CA ILE A 95 -1.02 12.66 -12.22
C ILE A 95 -1.63 11.64 -11.28
N GLY A 96 -2.36 10.69 -11.84
CA GLY A 96 -2.98 9.59 -11.09
C GLY A 96 -2.13 8.32 -11.19
N ALA A 97 -2.01 7.61 -10.07
CA ALA A 97 -1.33 6.33 -10.02
C ALA A 97 -2.06 5.35 -9.09
N VAL A 98 -1.97 4.06 -9.42
CA VAL A 98 -2.37 2.97 -8.54
C VAL A 98 -1.13 2.15 -8.24
N SER A 99 -0.89 1.88 -6.96
CA SER A 99 0.14 0.95 -6.52
C SER A 99 -0.46 -0.31 -5.90
N ASN A 100 0.30 -1.41 -6.00
CA ASN A 100 0.01 -2.64 -5.29
C ASN A 100 0.44 -2.56 -3.80
N SER A 101 0.18 -3.62 -3.02
CA SER A 101 0.48 -3.66 -1.58
C SER A 101 1.98 -3.60 -1.22
N ILE A 102 2.88 -3.81 -2.18
CA ILE A 102 4.33 -3.69 -1.98
C ILE A 102 4.89 -2.34 -2.43
N GLY A 103 4.04 -1.49 -3.06
CA GLY A 103 4.39 -0.14 -3.47
C GLY A 103 4.81 0.00 -4.94
N ASP A 104 4.69 -1.05 -5.75
CA ASP A 104 4.94 -0.95 -7.18
C ASP A 104 3.78 -0.25 -7.87
N ILE A 105 4.08 0.72 -8.74
CA ILE A 105 3.07 1.40 -9.54
C ILE A 105 2.65 0.47 -10.68
N ILE A 106 1.37 0.04 -10.64
CA ILE A 106 0.78 -0.89 -11.60
C ILE A 106 -0.09 -0.20 -12.65
N TYR A 107 -0.49 1.06 -12.38
CA TYR A 107 -1.21 1.90 -13.33
C TYR A 107 -0.83 3.36 -13.11
N ARG A 108 -0.67 4.12 -14.20
CA ARG A 108 -0.42 5.57 -14.15
C ARG A 108 -1.13 6.24 -15.33
N LYS A 109 -1.79 7.36 -15.04
CA LYS A 109 -2.47 8.16 -16.06
C LYS A 109 -2.44 9.64 -15.70
N GLU A 110 -2.39 10.48 -16.74
CA GLU A 110 -2.50 11.93 -16.63
C GLU A 110 -3.91 12.34 -17.04
N PHE A 111 -4.50 13.31 -16.30
CA PHE A 111 -5.82 13.83 -16.52
C PHE A 111 -5.75 15.35 -16.61
N PRO A 112 -6.30 15.98 -17.66
CA PRO A 112 -6.36 17.44 -17.73
C PRO A 112 -7.26 17.98 -16.63
N VAL A 113 -6.91 19.13 -16.07
CA VAL A 113 -7.72 19.86 -15.10
C VAL A 113 -8.01 21.25 -15.64
N ARG A 114 -9.27 21.66 -15.50
CA ARG A 114 -9.74 22.99 -15.88
C ARG A 114 -9.86 23.85 -14.61
N PRO A 115 -8.88 24.70 -14.30
CA PRO A 115 -8.82 25.41 -13.02
C PRO A 115 -9.74 26.65 -12.97
N ASP A 116 -10.72 26.75 -13.89
CA ASP A 116 -11.54 27.95 -14.11
C ASP A 116 -12.50 28.24 -12.93
N SER A 117 -12.97 27.19 -12.25
CA SER A 117 -13.84 27.31 -11.07
C SER A 117 -13.67 26.12 -10.13
N TYR A 118 -14.14 26.27 -8.89
CA TYR A 118 -14.19 25.18 -7.92
C TYR A 118 -14.95 23.97 -8.47
N ASP A 119 -16.18 24.17 -8.97
CA ASP A 119 -17.04 23.10 -9.45
C ASP A 119 -16.37 22.29 -10.58
N GLN A 120 -15.68 22.99 -11.49
CA GLN A 120 -15.01 22.35 -12.60
C GLN A 120 -13.81 21.49 -12.13
N VAL A 121 -13.04 22.00 -11.19
CA VAL A 121 -11.91 21.25 -10.61
C VAL A 121 -12.41 20.02 -9.85
N MET A 122 -13.53 20.15 -9.14
CA MET A 122 -14.14 19.02 -8.42
C MET A 122 -14.65 17.95 -9.39
N GLU A 123 -15.34 18.36 -10.48
CA GLU A 123 -15.79 17.44 -11.53
C GLU A 123 -14.60 16.68 -12.15
N ASP A 124 -13.51 17.38 -12.47
CA ASP A 124 -12.30 16.77 -13.01
C ASP A 124 -11.60 15.84 -11.99
N THR A 125 -11.64 16.19 -10.69
CA THR A 125 -11.13 15.35 -9.60
C THR A 125 -11.90 14.03 -9.49
N TYR A 126 -13.23 14.11 -9.41
CA TYR A 126 -14.07 12.91 -9.34
C TYR A 126 -13.93 12.05 -10.59
N SER A 127 -13.88 12.66 -11.77
CA SER A 127 -13.67 11.94 -13.03
C SER A 127 -12.34 11.19 -13.05
N ALA A 128 -11.27 11.78 -12.52
CA ALA A 128 -9.98 11.13 -12.41
C ALA A 128 -10.00 9.96 -11.39
N LEU A 129 -10.64 10.16 -10.24
CA LEU A 129 -10.81 9.14 -9.22
C LEU A 129 -11.65 7.96 -9.74
N ASP A 130 -12.74 8.21 -10.45
CA ASP A 130 -13.58 7.16 -11.04
C ASP A 130 -12.78 6.24 -11.97
N VAL A 131 -11.88 6.81 -12.78
CA VAL A 131 -11.03 6.01 -13.66
C VAL A 131 -10.04 5.16 -12.86
N LEU A 132 -9.43 5.73 -11.81
CA LEU A 132 -8.47 5.01 -10.95
C LEU A 132 -9.15 3.93 -10.12
N CYS A 133 -10.31 4.23 -9.54
CA CYS A 133 -11.14 3.26 -8.81
C CYS A 133 -11.64 2.15 -9.75
N GLY A 134 -12.03 2.50 -10.97
CA GLY A 134 -12.44 1.54 -12.00
C GLY A 134 -11.34 0.53 -12.33
N PHE A 135 -10.08 0.96 -12.34
CA PHE A 135 -8.93 0.06 -12.51
C PHE A 135 -8.79 -0.92 -11.32
N CYS A 136 -9.17 -0.50 -10.12
CA CYS A 136 -9.11 -1.32 -8.90
C CYS A 136 -10.29 -2.29 -8.75
N THR A 137 -11.21 -2.39 -9.71
CA THR A 137 -12.41 -3.23 -9.60
C THR A 137 -12.07 -4.68 -9.24
N GLY A 138 -12.68 -5.19 -8.17
CA GLY A 138 -12.43 -6.54 -7.63
C GLY A 138 -11.31 -6.62 -6.60
N HIS A 139 -10.63 -5.53 -6.30
CA HIS A 139 -9.58 -5.43 -5.29
C HIS A 139 -9.99 -4.44 -4.18
N GLU A 140 -9.47 -4.65 -2.99
CA GLU A 140 -9.62 -3.71 -1.88
C GLU A 140 -8.76 -2.46 -2.14
N ILE A 141 -9.34 -1.28 -1.98
CA ILE A 141 -8.61 -0.01 -1.96
C ILE A 141 -8.32 0.31 -0.49
N ALA A 142 -7.06 0.20 -0.09
CA ALA A 142 -6.66 0.43 1.30
C ALA A 142 -6.57 1.92 1.65
N ALA A 143 -6.24 2.77 0.68
CA ALA A 143 -6.11 4.21 0.87
C ALA A 143 -6.20 4.97 -0.46
N ILE A 144 -6.69 6.21 -0.38
CA ILE A 144 -6.61 7.20 -1.45
C ILE A 144 -5.87 8.41 -0.90
N GLY A 145 -4.89 8.91 -1.64
CA GLY A 145 -4.12 10.11 -1.29
C GLY A 145 -4.24 11.17 -2.38
N LEU A 146 -4.55 12.41 -1.98
CA LEU A 146 -4.56 13.57 -2.86
C LEU A 146 -3.42 14.53 -2.49
N GLY A 147 -2.50 14.74 -3.42
CA GLY A 147 -1.43 15.72 -3.33
C GLY A 147 -1.85 17.04 -3.97
N VAL A 148 -1.81 18.13 -3.21
CA VAL A 148 -2.10 19.49 -3.69
C VAL A 148 -0.86 20.37 -3.52
N PRO A 149 -0.56 21.32 -4.44
CA PRO A 149 0.58 22.22 -4.35
C PRO A 149 0.25 23.41 -3.40
N GLY A 150 -0.05 23.11 -2.15
CA GLY A 150 -0.51 24.08 -1.15
C GLY A 150 -0.31 23.62 0.27
N VAL A 151 -0.87 24.38 1.21
CA VAL A 151 -0.86 24.03 2.63
C VAL A 151 -2.22 23.45 3.01
N VAL A 152 -2.19 22.21 3.52
CA VAL A 152 -3.37 21.52 4.05
C VAL A 152 -3.22 21.44 5.57
N LYS A 153 -4.26 21.85 6.30
CA LYS A 153 -4.33 21.75 7.74
C LYS A 153 -5.64 21.10 8.14
N ASP A 154 -5.57 20.02 8.91
CA ASP A 154 -6.74 19.27 9.38
C ASP A 154 -7.71 18.87 8.24
N GLY A 155 -7.16 18.47 7.09
CA GLY A 155 -7.92 18.09 5.90
C GLY A 155 -8.37 19.24 5.00
N VAL A 156 -8.23 20.50 5.43
CA VAL A 156 -8.68 21.69 4.71
C VAL A 156 -7.51 22.39 4.03
N VAL A 157 -7.66 22.75 2.74
CA VAL A 157 -6.70 23.58 2.01
C VAL A 157 -6.75 25.01 2.55
N THR A 158 -5.68 25.46 3.19
CA THR A 158 -5.61 26.81 3.79
C THR A 158 -4.91 27.83 2.92
N SER A 159 -4.06 27.39 1.98
CA SER A 159 -3.40 28.25 1.01
C SER A 159 -2.92 27.44 -0.18
N ILE A 160 -3.18 27.93 -1.39
CA ILE A 160 -2.73 27.33 -2.64
C ILE A 160 -2.40 28.44 -3.67
N PRO A 161 -1.13 28.61 -4.07
CA PRO A 161 -0.68 29.79 -4.79
C PRO A 161 -1.34 30.08 -6.13
N ASN A 162 -1.77 29.07 -6.87
CA ASN A 162 -2.24 29.24 -8.23
C ASN A 162 -3.72 28.87 -8.46
N ILE A 163 -4.43 28.46 -7.40
CA ILE A 163 -5.82 28.01 -7.49
C ILE A 163 -6.61 28.51 -6.28
N PRO A 164 -6.90 29.83 -6.20
CA PRO A 164 -7.62 30.40 -5.05
C PRO A 164 -8.99 29.75 -4.78
N SER A 165 -9.60 29.15 -5.80
CA SER A 165 -10.87 28.40 -5.69
C SER A 165 -10.79 27.18 -4.79
N TRP A 166 -9.59 26.70 -4.45
CA TRP A 166 -9.39 25.57 -3.55
C TRP A 166 -9.19 25.96 -2.08
N GLU A 167 -8.99 27.25 -1.78
CA GLU A 167 -8.90 27.70 -0.39
C GLU A 167 -10.23 27.46 0.33
N GLY A 168 -10.16 26.77 1.46
CA GLY A 168 -11.32 26.35 2.25
C GLY A 168 -11.91 25.00 1.85
N VAL A 169 -11.36 24.31 0.84
CA VAL A 169 -11.82 22.97 0.45
C VAL A 169 -11.38 21.95 1.49
N ASP A 170 -12.33 21.17 2.00
CA ASP A 170 -12.08 19.97 2.81
C ASP A 170 -11.78 18.78 1.89
N VAL A 171 -10.48 18.58 1.62
CA VAL A 171 -10.03 17.48 0.74
C VAL A 171 -10.20 16.12 1.38
N ALA A 172 -10.28 16.02 2.71
CA ALA A 172 -10.58 14.77 3.37
C ALA A 172 -12.01 14.32 3.06
N HIS A 173 -12.99 15.25 3.16
CA HIS A 173 -14.37 14.99 2.81
C HIS A 173 -14.54 14.57 1.33
N VAL A 174 -13.83 15.23 0.43
CA VAL A 174 -13.82 14.89 -1.00
C VAL A 174 -13.40 13.45 -1.27
N LEU A 175 -12.50 12.88 -0.46
CA LEU A 175 -12.01 11.51 -0.63
C LEU A 175 -12.87 10.47 0.10
N GLU A 176 -13.83 10.89 0.93
CA GLU A 176 -14.75 10.01 1.68
C GLU A 176 -16.08 9.78 0.94
N GLU A 177 -16.44 10.63 -0.04
CA GLU A 177 -17.61 10.47 -0.93
C GLU A 177 -17.34 9.45 -2.06
#